data_88b0e7ed944f50091d8d97bcde2b87cb
#
_entry.id   88b0e7ed944f50091d8d97bcde2b87cb
#
_cell.length_a   1.000
_cell.length_b   1.000
_cell.length_c   1.000
_cell.angle_alpha   90.00
_cell.angle_beta   90.00
_cell.angle_gamma   90.00
#
_symmetry.space_group_name_H-M   'P 1'
#
loop_
_entity.id
_entity.type
_entity.pdbx_description
1 polymer ?
#
loop_
_entity_poly.entity_id
_entity_poly.type
_entity_poly.pdbx_seq_one_letter_code
_entity_poly.pdbx_strand_id
1 'polypeptide(L)'
;MKIRTGMESFMKQDNNIPEIDFVITWVDGNDPDWQKQKMEYSMQPDLSQKQDDRKERYRDWDLLRYWFRGVERFAPWVRRIHFVTWGHLPSWLNKEHPKLNIVNHKDFIPEKYLPTFNSHAIEWLSLIHI
;
A
#
# COMPACT_ATOMS: atom_id res chain seq x y z
N MET A 1 -6.07 -32.65 -3.20
CA MET A 1 -7.25 -31.97 -3.75
C MET A 1 -6.79 -30.92 -4.75
N LYS A 2 -7.11 -31.12 -6.02
CA LYS A 2 -6.57 -30.37 -7.16
C LYS A 2 -7.44 -29.13 -7.44
N ILE A 3 -7.18 -28.01 -6.80
CA ILE A 3 -7.77 -26.70 -7.18
C ILE A 3 -6.91 -26.00 -8.27
N ARG A 4 -5.79 -26.60 -8.66
CA ARG A 4 -4.84 -26.04 -9.63
C ARG A 4 -5.30 -26.05 -11.10
N THR A 5 -6.28 -26.86 -11.45
CA THR A 5 -6.58 -27.16 -12.88
C THR A 5 -7.48 -26.14 -13.58
N GLY A 6 -8.30 -25.37 -12.84
CA GLY A 6 -9.22 -24.42 -13.46
C GLY A 6 -8.55 -23.11 -13.90
N MET A 7 -7.66 -22.59 -13.08
CA MET A 7 -7.01 -21.30 -13.32
C MET A 7 -5.86 -21.41 -14.35
N GLU A 8 -5.13 -22.50 -14.31
CA GLU A 8 -4.09 -22.80 -15.34
C GLU A 8 -4.69 -23.09 -16.72
N SER A 9 -5.90 -23.69 -16.76
CA SER A 9 -6.63 -23.93 -18.02
C SER A 9 -7.20 -22.62 -18.59
N PHE A 10 -7.69 -21.73 -17.77
CA PHE A 10 -8.18 -20.41 -18.16
C PHE A 10 -7.04 -19.53 -18.70
N MET A 11 -5.86 -19.61 -18.10
CA MET A 11 -4.67 -18.82 -18.50
C MET A 11 -4.01 -19.32 -19.80
N LYS A 12 -4.27 -20.56 -20.21
CA LYS A 12 -3.67 -21.14 -21.44
C LYS A 12 -4.43 -20.81 -22.73
N GLN A 13 -5.61 -20.24 -22.67
CA GLN A 13 -6.45 -20.00 -23.85
C GLN A 13 -6.30 -18.60 -24.47
N ASP A 14 -5.66 -17.65 -23.78
CA ASP A 14 -5.52 -16.29 -24.31
C ASP A 14 -4.05 -15.85 -24.24
N ASN A 15 -3.43 -15.67 -25.41
CA ASN A 15 -2.07 -15.09 -25.53
C ASN A 15 -2.02 -13.61 -25.09
N ASN A 16 -3.09 -13.12 -24.49
CA ASN A 16 -3.26 -11.72 -24.06
C ASN A 16 -3.73 -11.64 -22.59
N ILE A 17 -3.08 -12.44 -21.70
CA ILE A 17 -3.36 -12.29 -20.26
C ILE A 17 -2.86 -10.93 -19.82
N PRO A 18 -3.73 -10.04 -19.30
CA PRO A 18 -3.30 -8.73 -18.84
C PRO A 18 -2.31 -8.90 -17.68
N GLU A 19 -1.24 -8.13 -17.73
CA GLU A 19 -0.31 -8.06 -16.61
C GLU A 19 -1.02 -7.44 -15.41
N ILE A 20 -0.92 -8.09 -14.26
CA ILE A 20 -1.59 -7.68 -13.03
C ILE A 20 -0.54 -7.23 -12.02
N ASP A 21 -0.70 -6.01 -11.54
CA ASP A 21 0.07 -5.46 -10.45
C ASP A 21 -0.77 -5.41 -9.17
N PHE A 22 -0.12 -5.55 -8.03
CA PHE A 22 -0.74 -5.28 -6.75
C PHE A 22 -0.31 -3.89 -6.25
N VAL A 23 -1.27 -3.17 -5.68
CA VAL A 23 -1.02 -1.92 -4.96
C VAL A 23 -1.38 -2.14 -3.51
N ILE A 24 -0.45 -1.90 -2.60
CA ILE A 24 -0.68 -1.98 -1.16
C ILE A 24 -0.23 -0.70 -0.49
N THR A 25 -1.10 -0.12 0.32
CA THR A 25 -0.82 1.07 1.12
C THR A 25 -0.45 0.67 2.53
N TRP A 26 0.57 1.30 3.09
CA TRP A 26 1.02 1.03 4.45
C TRP A 26 1.67 2.27 5.08
N VAL A 27 1.40 2.47 6.35
CA VAL A 27 2.11 3.43 7.21
C VAL A 27 2.43 2.78 8.54
N ASP A 28 3.57 3.13 9.10
CA ASP A 28 3.91 2.79 10.49
C ASP A 28 3.27 3.79 11.43
N GLY A 29 2.15 3.42 12.03
CA GLY A 29 1.46 4.25 13.02
C GLY A 29 2.25 4.50 14.31
N ASN A 30 3.37 3.79 14.54
CA ASN A 30 4.27 3.97 15.67
C ASN A 30 5.46 4.88 15.37
N ASP A 31 5.63 5.30 14.11
CA ASP A 31 6.70 6.21 13.73
C ASP A 31 6.51 7.58 14.41
N PRO A 32 7.51 8.06 15.22
CA PRO A 32 7.37 9.31 15.98
C PRO A 32 7.21 10.54 15.09
N ASP A 33 7.89 10.58 13.94
CA ASP A 33 7.82 11.72 13.02
C ASP A 33 6.47 11.79 12.34
N TRP A 34 5.94 10.63 11.96
CA TRP A 34 4.60 10.50 11.41
C TRP A 34 3.53 10.92 12.45
N GLN A 35 3.66 10.45 13.69
CA GLN A 35 2.74 10.83 14.79
C GLN A 35 2.76 12.34 15.07
N LYS A 36 3.95 12.95 15.05
CA LYS A 36 4.12 14.39 15.22
C LYS A 36 3.40 15.16 14.12
N GLN A 37 3.62 14.80 12.85
CA GLN A 37 2.92 15.44 11.73
C GLN A 37 1.40 15.29 11.81
N LYS A 38 0.93 14.11 12.18
CA LYS A 38 -0.50 13.86 12.36
C LYS A 38 -1.10 14.76 13.45
N MET A 39 -0.38 14.91 14.55
CA MET A 39 -0.82 15.78 15.66
C MET A 39 -0.88 17.25 15.23
N GLU A 40 0.15 17.75 14.56
CA GLU A 40 0.20 19.12 14.04
C GLU A 40 -0.94 19.38 13.04
N TYR A 41 -1.23 18.43 12.17
CA TYR A 41 -2.34 18.51 11.22
C TYR A 41 -3.71 18.57 11.93
N SER A 42 -3.91 17.74 12.96
CA SER A 42 -5.16 17.69 13.72
C SER A 42 -5.46 18.96 14.53
N MET A 43 -4.45 19.78 14.79
CA MET A 43 -4.60 21.06 15.51
C MET A 43 -5.06 22.22 14.60
N GLN A 44 -5.16 22.03 13.29
CA GLN A 44 -5.59 23.06 12.35
C GLN A 44 -7.12 23.18 12.36
N PRO A 45 -7.70 24.37 12.67
CA PRO A 45 -9.15 24.51 12.90
C PRO A 45 -10.03 24.22 11.67
N ASP A 46 -9.48 24.41 10.47
CA ASP A 46 -10.23 24.32 9.21
C ASP A 46 -10.39 22.87 8.70
N LEU A 47 -9.68 21.92 9.29
CA LEU A 47 -9.63 20.53 8.84
C LEU A 47 -10.38 19.58 9.79
N SER A 48 -11.07 20.12 10.77
CA SER A 48 -11.82 19.38 11.81
C SER A 48 -13.12 18.72 11.31
N GLN A 49 -13.27 18.48 10.02
CA GLN A 49 -14.28 17.54 9.56
C GLN A 49 -13.97 16.20 10.21
N LYS A 50 -14.95 15.64 10.93
CA LYS A 50 -14.89 14.40 11.72
C LYS A 50 -14.26 13.25 10.95
N GLN A 51 -12.95 13.26 10.80
CA GLN A 51 -12.21 12.14 10.28
C GLN A 51 -12.02 11.14 11.43
N ASP A 52 -12.37 9.91 11.19
CA ASP A 52 -12.09 8.84 12.16
C ASP A 52 -10.58 8.62 12.22
N ASP A 53 -9.92 9.20 13.21
CA ASP A 53 -8.48 9.18 13.42
C ASP A 53 -8.04 8.34 14.62
N ARG A 54 -8.95 7.43 15.07
CA ARG A 54 -8.67 6.54 16.20
C ARG A 54 -7.37 5.75 15.99
N LYS A 55 -6.64 5.52 17.08
CA LYS A 55 -5.37 4.77 17.08
C LYS A 55 -5.50 3.38 16.44
N GLU A 56 -6.66 2.76 16.58
CA GLU A 56 -6.95 1.43 16.05
C GLU A 56 -6.83 1.35 14.53
N ARG A 57 -7.07 2.45 13.83
CA ARG A 57 -6.96 2.51 12.35
C ARG A 57 -5.52 2.43 11.84
N TYR A 58 -4.57 2.80 12.69
CA TYR A 58 -3.14 2.84 12.35
C TYR A 58 -2.35 1.74 13.06
N ARG A 59 -3.06 0.78 13.67
CA ARG A 59 -2.42 -0.35 14.35
C ARG A 59 -1.83 -1.29 13.33
N ASP A 60 -0.53 -1.50 13.42
CA ASP A 60 0.15 -2.57 12.68
C ASP A 60 0.25 -3.83 13.57
N TRP A 61 -0.28 -4.93 13.07
CA TRP A 61 -0.21 -6.25 13.71
C TRP A 61 1.02 -7.04 13.25
N ASP A 62 1.94 -6.40 12.53
CA ASP A 62 3.11 -7.04 11.91
C ASP A 62 2.72 -8.20 10.96
N LEU A 63 1.54 -8.08 10.34
CA LEU A 63 1.03 -9.10 9.42
C LEU A 63 1.51 -8.91 7.99
N LEU A 64 2.06 -7.75 7.65
CA LEU A 64 2.47 -7.40 6.30
C LEU A 64 3.52 -8.37 5.74
N ARG A 65 4.44 -8.86 6.56
CA ARG A 65 5.42 -9.88 6.16
C ARG A 65 4.77 -11.19 5.69
N TYR A 66 3.65 -11.56 6.30
CA TYR A 66 2.91 -12.78 5.91
C TYR A 66 2.14 -12.55 4.62
N TRP A 67 1.66 -11.33 4.39
CA TRP A 67 1.05 -10.95 3.12
C TRP A 67 2.04 -11.10 1.96
N PHE A 68 3.27 -10.58 2.07
CA PHE A 68 4.31 -10.74 1.06
C PHE A 68 4.65 -12.21 0.80
N ARG A 69 4.79 -13.00 1.85
CA ARG A 69 5.00 -14.46 1.72
C ARG A 69 3.81 -15.15 1.03
N GLY A 70 2.60 -14.71 1.32
CA GLY A 70 1.38 -15.19 0.66
C GLY A 70 1.40 -14.88 -0.83
N VAL A 71 1.77 -13.67 -1.21
CA VAL A 71 1.90 -13.28 -2.63
C VAL A 71 2.96 -14.14 -3.33
N GLU A 72 4.14 -14.29 -2.74
CA GLU A 72 5.21 -15.13 -3.30
C GLU A 72 4.74 -16.56 -3.54
N ARG A 73 4.00 -17.14 -2.60
CA ARG A 73 3.56 -18.53 -2.66
C ARG A 73 2.33 -18.77 -3.55
N PHE A 74 1.35 -17.86 -3.48
CA PHE A 74 0.02 -18.08 -4.07
C PHE A 74 -0.26 -17.22 -5.30
N ALA A 75 0.50 -16.14 -5.50
CA ALA A 75 0.37 -15.23 -6.62
C ALA A 75 1.71 -14.94 -7.31
N PRO A 76 2.52 -15.96 -7.65
CA PRO A 76 3.83 -15.74 -8.29
C PRO A 76 3.71 -15.12 -9.69
N TRP A 77 2.52 -15.12 -10.26
CA TRP A 77 2.16 -14.53 -11.54
C TRP A 77 2.02 -13.00 -11.50
N VAL A 78 1.96 -12.39 -10.32
CA VAL A 78 1.91 -10.93 -10.17
C VAL A 78 3.16 -10.33 -10.79
N ARG A 79 2.99 -9.33 -11.64
CA ARG A 79 4.08 -8.64 -12.31
C ARG A 79 4.87 -7.78 -11.33
N ARG A 80 4.20 -6.86 -10.65
CA ARG A 80 4.80 -5.92 -9.68
C ARG A 80 3.91 -5.72 -8.46
N ILE A 81 4.55 -5.32 -7.37
CA ILE A 81 3.92 -4.89 -6.14
C ILE A 81 4.31 -3.43 -5.91
N HIS A 82 3.36 -2.52 -6.03
CA HIS A 82 3.53 -1.12 -5.70
C HIS A 82 3.26 -0.92 -4.21
N PHE A 83 4.32 -0.70 -3.45
CA PHE A 83 4.25 -0.50 -2.01
C PHE A 83 4.21 0.99 -1.72
N VAL A 84 3.01 1.49 -1.39
CA VAL A 84 2.73 2.91 -1.18
C VAL A 84 2.90 3.26 0.29
N THR A 85 3.76 4.21 0.59
CA THR A 85 4.14 4.57 1.96
C THR A 85 4.32 6.09 2.11
N TRP A 86 4.28 6.56 3.35
CA TRP A 86 4.61 7.93 3.72
C TRP A 86 6.11 8.26 3.55
N GLY A 87 6.95 7.25 3.43
CA GLY A 87 8.41 7.37 3.24
C GLY A 87 9.21 6.47 4.16
N HIS A 88 8.59 5.92 5.19
CA HIS A 88 9.20 4.92 6.05
C HIS A 88 8.94 3.50 5.51
N LEU A 89 9.79 2.57 5.89
CA LEU A 89 9.72 1.18 5.40
C LEU A 89 9.94 0.20 6.55
N PRO A 90 9.27 -0.96 6.53
CA PRO A 90 9.58 -2.03 7.46
C PRO A 90 11.04 -2.46 7.36
N SER A 91 11.71 -2.67 8.48
CA SER A 91 13.14 -3.03 8.53
C SER A 91 13.46 -4.36 7.85
N TRP A 92 12.49 -5.26 7.79
CA TRP A 92 12.63 -6.59 7.17
C TRP A 92 12.37 -6.60 5.65
N LEU A 93 11.92 -5.47 5.06
CA LEU A 93 11.55 -5.40 3.64
C LEU A 93 12.80 -5.42 2.76
N ASN A 94 12.87 -6.37 1.82
CA ASN A 94 13.90 -6.39 0.80
C ASN A 94 13.60 -5.36 -0.29
N LYS A 95 14.22 -4.19 -0.18
CA LYS A 95 14.02 -3.05 -1.10
C LYS A 95 14.47 -3.32 -2.53
N GLU A 96 15.43 -4.25 -2.69
CA GLU A 96 16.04 -4.56 -3.98
C GLU A 96 15.32 -5.69 -4.72
N HIS A 97 14.17 -6.14 -4.21
CA HIS A 97 13.43 -7.19 -4.87
C HIS A 97 12.87 -6.70 -6.22
N PRO A 98 13.12 -7.41 -7.36
CA PRO A 98 12.81 -6.93 -8.71
C PRO A 98 11.32 -6.67 -8.98
N LYS A 99 10.43 -7.31 -8.24
CA LYS A 99 8.98 -7.09 -8.34
C LYS A 99 8.48 -5.97 -7.43
N LEU A 100 9.30 -5.45 -6.51
CA LEU A 100 8.90 -4.42 -5.58
C LEU A 100 9.16 -3.04 -6.16
N ASN A 101 8.12 -2.20 -6.17
CA ASN A 101 8.20 -0.78 -6.49
C ASN A 101 7.74 0.04 -5.29
N ILE A 102 8.66 0.75 -4.65
CA ILE A 102 8.36 1.61 -3.50
C ILE A 102 7.91 2.96 -4.02
N VAL A 103 6.73 3.39 -3.60
CA VAL A 103 6.10 4.65 -4.01
C VAL A 103 5.84 5.51 -2.78
N ASN A 104 6.42 6.69 -2.74
CA ASN A 104 6.16 7.65 -1.67
C ASN A 104 4.90 8.47 -1.98
N HIS A 105 4.15 8.88 -0.96
CA HIS A 105 3.01 9.78 -1.13
C HIS A 105 3.36 11.05 -1.91
N LYS A 106 4.57 11.57 -1.74
CA LYS A 106 5.09 12.76 -2.45
C LYS A 106 5.26 12.54 -3.95
N ASP A 107 5.34 11.30 -4.41
CA ASP A 107 5.60 10.99 -5.82
C ASP A 107 4.35 11.15 -6.69
N PHE A 108 3.16 11.07 -6.08
CA PHE A 108 1.90 11.09 -6.82
C PHE A 108 0.80 11.99 -6.23
N ILE A 109 0.95 12.43 -4.98
CA ILE A 109 -0.01 13.34 -4.34
C ILE A 109 0.50 14.78 -4.50
N PRO A 110 -0.31 15.70 -5.08
CA PRO A 110 0.09 17.11 -5.18
C PRO A 110 0.41 17.71 -3.81
N GLU A 111 1.47 18.50 -3.74
CA GLU A 111 2.02 19.06 -2.49
C GLU A 111 0.97 19.78 -1.63
N LYS A 112 0.03 20.48 -2.27
CA LYS A 112 -1.07 21.18 -1.57
C LYS A 112 -2.00 20.27 -0.75
N TYR A 113 -1.96 18.96 -0.99
CA TYR A 113 -2.76 17.96 -0.27
C TYR A 113 -1.92 17.13 0.71
N LEU A 114 -0.64 17.46 0.86
CA LEU A 114 0.27 16.79 1.79
C LEU A 114 0.49 17.65 3.05
N PRO A 115 0.64 17.04 4.22
CA PRO A 115 0.45 15.60 4.48
C PRO A 115 -1.03 15.22 4.42
N THR A 116 -1.34 14.00 3.99
CA THR A 116 -2.69 13.45 4.06
C THR A 116 -2.71 12.21 4.96
N PHE A 117 -3.71 12.14 5.82
CA PHE A 117 -3.96 11.01 6.73
C PHE A 117 -5.25 10.28 6.36
N ASN A 118 -5.78 10.56 5.16
CA ASN A 118 -6.96 9.94 4.61
C ASN A 118 -6.56 8.80 3.65
N SER A 119 -6.77 7.55 4.08
CA SER A 119 -6.46 6.37 3.29
C SER A 119 -7.19 6.35 1.94
N HIS A 120 -8.43 6.79 1.89
CA HIS A 120 -9.19 6.84 0.64
C HIS A 120 -8.57 7.78 -0.39
N ALA A 121 -8.08 8.95 0.04
CA ALA A 121 -7.39 9.87 -0.87
C ALA A 121 -6.12 9.24 -1.43
N ILE A 122 -5.35 8.55 -0.59
CA ILE A 122 -4.13 7.84 -1.00
C ILE A 122 -4.46 6.74 -2.00
N GLU A 123 -5.46 5.91 -1.72
CA GLU A 123 -5.89 4.81 -2.57
C GLU A 123 -6.36 5.31 -3.94
N TRP A 124 -7.26 6.30 -3.98
CA TRP A 124 -7.77 6.85 -5.23
C TRP A 124 -6.68 7.48 -6.10
N LEU A 125 -5.81 8.27 -5.51
CA LEU A 125 -4.72 8.91 -6.25
C LEU A 125 -3.69 7.89 -6.72
N SER A 126 -3.42 6.84 -5.96
CA SER A 126 -2.53 5.77 -6.39
C SER A 126 -3.05 5.02 -7.61
N LEU A 127 -4.35 4.73 -7.67
CA LEU A 127 -4.97 4.07 -8.82
C LEU A 127 -4.89 4.88 -10.11
N ILE A 128 -4.83 6.21 -10.01
CA ILE A 128 -4.76 7.10 -11.18
C ILE A 128 -3.32 7.28 -11.67
N HIS A 129 -2.34 7.28 -10.77
CA HIS A 129 -0.97 7.73 -11.04
C HIS A 129 0.09 6.61 -11.02
N ILE A 130 -0.28 5.41 -10.59
CA ILE A 130 0.60 4.24 -10.57
C ILE A 130 0.26 3.23 -11.72
#